data_6822aa25d66148e6f53a8eb5650f00bc
#
_entry.id   6822aa25d66148e6f53a8eb5650f00bc
#
_cell.length_a   1.000
_cell.length_b   1.000
_cell.length_c   1.000
_cell.angle_alpha   90.00
_cell.angle_beta   90.00
_cell.angle_gamma   90.00
#
_symmetry.space_group_name_H-M   'P 1'
#
loop_
_entity.id
_entity.type
_entity.pdbx_description
1 polymer ?
#
loop_
_entity_poly.entity_id
_entity_poly.type
_entity_poly.pdbx_seq_one_letter_code
_entity_poly.pdbx_strand_id
1 'polypeptide(L)'
;MIGVLLVVSLLGAFGGGSGSDYGFINLPKSHLPLYFRRFPQLEQRCLEDETCEYRKTLASDAYKARKGTCWGYEDDCRKENRFSNPECPGDFQGYVKSKEAQLETFYAQADFGFVRDQIRETRIMCEPTFPHDSALECSKYLRFCRGRNIMVNFTELIHRREPLRYKMDVLSQGQIGGHCKLHRKRLEDELEHISPLQSWGPELRFFDTVDKPLSQGGTCDVTIERPAFIMKIDATINMYHHFCDFINLYGSLHANLSDPYGFTTDVQILVWESYTYDSPFAETFKVFTKHPIADLKTYAGKVVCFRNLVLPLLPRMIFGLYYNTPIITGCENSGFFQAFSEHVLHRLKIPQRSRTDRKLRITFLSRQTKFRRVLNENELLEEISENEDYLVNRASFTYKTDFREQLKITRNTDIFIGMHGAGLTHLLFLPKWAVLFELYHCEDPNCYKDLARLKGVRYLSWERDDLVYPEDEGHHPDGGGRHAKFTNYAFDAKEFARLVAVGADHVWNHEEYQHFMERSRRKQDKLLAAKEEL
;
A
#
# COMPACT_ATOMS: atom_id res chain seq x y z
N MET A 1 9.59 -32.49 22.09
CA MET A 1 10.90 -32.40 21.41
C MET A 1 10.67 -31.64 20.12
N ILE A 2 11.04 -30.37 20.12
CA ILE A 2 10.82 -29.44 19.00
C ILE A 2 12.04 -29.56 18.10
N GLY A 3 11.86 -30.11 16.90
CA GLY A 3 12.91 -30.21 15.89
C GLY A 3 13.15 -28.86 15.22
N VAL A 4 14.26 -28.22 15.54
CA VAL A 4 14.76 -27.04 14.84
C VAL A 4 15.33 -27.50 13.50
N LEU A 5 14.67 -27.21 12.40
CA LEU A 5 15.20 -27.38 11.05
C LEU A 5 16.21 -26.26 10.78
N LEU A 6 17.50 -26.62 10.80
CA LEU A 6 18.61 -25.80 10.32
C LEU A 6 18.45 -25.59 8.80
N VAL A 7 18.07 -24.38 8.39
CA VAL A 7 18.18 -23.94 6.99
C VAL A 7 19.64 -23.55 6.72
N VAL A 8 20.38 -24.42 6.08
CA VAL A 8 21.71 -24.10 5.54
C VAL A 8 21.53 -23.27 4.27
N SER A 9 21.79 -21.97 4.37
CA SER A 9 21.81 -21.05 3.23
C SER A 9 23.11 -21.30 2.42
N LEU A 10 22.96 -21.84 1.23
CA LEU A 10 24.00 -21.82 0.22
C LEU A 10 24.11 -20.41 -0.38
N LEU A 11 25.11 -19.66 0.04
CA LEU A 11 25.54 -18.41 -0.56
C LEU A 11 26.15 -18.69 -1.94
N GLY A 12 25.33 -18.53 -2.99
CA GLY A 12 25.83 -18.45 -4.37
C GLY A 12 26.56 -17.12 -4.58
N ALA A 13 27.83 -17.18 -4.99
CA ALA A 13 28.64 -16.04 -5.35
C ALA A 13 28.04 -15.35 -6.60
N PHE A 14 27.50 -14.16 -6.45
CA PHE A 14 27.10 -13.29 -7.55
C PHE A 14 28.28 -12.40 -7.94
N GLY A 15 28.69 -12.51 -9.20
CA GLY A 15 29.76 -11.76 -9.81
C GLY A 15 29.42 -10.28 -10.03
N GLY A 16 30.42 -9.46 -9.83
CA GLY A 16 30.67 -8.06 -10.03
C GLY A 16 29.69 -7.17 -10.78
N GLY A 17 29.01 -6.30 -10.01
CA GLY A 17 28.53 -5.01 -10.43
C GLY A 17 28.85 -4.03 -9.31
N SER A 18 29.40 -2.86 -9.62
CA SER A 18 29.83 -1.82 -8.67
C SER A 18 28.65 -1.05 -8.02
N GLY A 19 27.68 -1.75 -7.48
CA GLY A 19 26.65 -1.23 -6.57
C GLY A 19 26.87 -1.85 -5.21
N SER A 20 26.60 -1.11 -4.13
CA SER A 20 26.75 -1.63 -2.77
C SER A 20 26.00 -2.95 -2.63
N ASP A 21 26.63 -3.94 -1.99
CA ASP A 21 26.08 -5.31 -1.78
C ASP A 21 24.77 -5.29 -0.93
N TYR A 22 24.33 -4.11 -0.48
CA TYR A 22 23.17 -3.85 0.37
C TYR A 22 22.01 -3.11 -0.33
N GLY A 23 22.14 -2.81 -1.62
CA GLY A 23 21.11 -2.07 -2.39
C GLY A 23 19.73 -2.73 -2.45
N PHE A 24 19.65 -4.03 -2.14
CA PHE A 24 18.40 -4.77 -2.06
C PHE A 24 17.51 -4.35 -0.86
N ILE A 25 18.09 -3.74 0.18
CA ILE A 25 17.36 -3.27 1.36
C ILE A 25 16.43 -2.10 0.98
N ASN A 26 16.98 -1.00 0.46
CA ASN A 26 16.28 0.18 -0.05
C ASN A 26 15.00 0.57 0.74
N LEU A 27 15.15 0.77 2.05
CA LEU A 27 14.07 1.09 2.98
C LEU A 27 14.22 2.51 3.55
N PRO A 28 13.12 3.18 3.93
CA PRO A 28 13.17 4.43 4.68
C PRO A 28 14.00 4.29 5.95
N LYS A 29 14.70 5.35 6.35
CA LYS A 29 15.51 5.34 7.59
C LYS A 29 14.71 4.94 8.82
N SER A 30 13.42 5.30 8.86
CA SER A 30 12.48 4.92 9.93
C SER A 30 12.22 3.41 10.01
N HIS A 31 12.40 2.69 8.91
CA HIS A 31 12.14 1.24 8.82
C HIS A 31 13.40 0.39 9.07
N LEU A 32 14.60 0.97 9.02
CA LEU A 32 15.84 0.22 9.20
C LEU A 32 15.94 -0.49 10.56
N PRO A 33 15.55 0.10 11.72
CA PRO A 33 15.58 -0.60 13.00
C PRO A 33 14.68 -1.85 13.01
N LEU A 34 13.50 -1.76 12.37
CA LEU A 34 12.53 -2.86 12.26
C LEU A 34 13.07 -4.00 11.37
N TYR A 35 13.72 -3.63 10.27
CA TYR A 35 14.31 -4.59 9.34
C TYR A 35 15.51 -5.30 9.96
N PHE A 36 16.47 -4.57 10.51
CA PHE A 36 17.69 -5.15 11.08
C PHE A 36 17.45 -5.91 12.39
N ARG A 37 16.36 -5.59 13.13
CA ARG A 37 15.93 -6.43 14.26
C ARG A 37 15.74 -7.88 13.83
N ARG A 38 15.19 -8.11 12.65
CA ARG A 38 14.96 -9.45 12.09
C ARG A 38 16.25 -10.07 11.54
N PHE A 39 17.19 -9.24 11.09
CA PHE A 39 18.43 -9.67 10.45
C PHE A 39 19.67 -9.10 11.15
N PRO A 40 19.92 -9.44 12.43
CA PRO A 40 21.01 -8.85 13.21
C PRO A 40 22.40 -9.16 12.66
N GLN A 41 22.57 -10.31 12.03
CA GLN A 41 23.84 -10.66 11.38
C GLN A 41 24.15 -9.77 10.17
N LEU A 42 23.11 -9.35 9.44
CA LEU A 42 23.24 -8.40 8.33
C LEU A 42 23.54 -6.99 8.85
N GLU A 43 22.95 -6.58 9.99
CA GLU A 43 23.29 -5.33 10.66
C GLU A 43 24.78 -5.28 11.01
N GLN A 44 25.28 -6.34 11.64
CA GLN A 44 26.68 -6.42 12.03
C GLN A 44 27.61 -6.34 10.82
N ARG A 45 27.36 -7.13 9.78
CA ARG A 45 28.14 -7.07 8.52
C ARG A 45 28.16 -5.66 7.92
N CYS A 46 27.01 -4.97 7.88
CA CYS A 46 26.93 -3.61 7.37
C CYS A 46 27.71 -2.60 8.22
N LEU A 47 27.76 -2.77 9.55
CA LEU A 47 28.55 -1.91 10.44
C LEU A 47 30.06 -2.11 10.24
N GLU A 48 30.49 -3.32 9.92
CA GLU A 48 31.90 -3.68 9.68
C GLU A 48 32.36 -3.31 8.26
N ASP A 49 31.45 -3.26 7.29
CA ASP A 49 31.72 -3.01 5.88
C ASP A 49 31.70 -1.49 5.56
N GLU A 50 32.87 -0.96 5.12
CA GLU A 50 33.00 0.45 4.76
C GLU A 50 32.17 0.85 3.54
N THR A 51 31.84 -0.09 2.68
CA THR A 51 31.01 0.13 1.48
C THR A 51 29.53 0.16 1.76
N CYS A 52 29.08 -0.26 2.96
CA CYS A 52 27.67 -0.28 3.31
C CYS A 52 27.09 1.14 3.41
N GLU A 53 26.14 1.45 2.55
CA GLU A 53 25.48 2.77 2.50
C GLU A 53 24.71 3.12 3.78
N TYR A 54 24.28 2.10 4.58
CA TYR A 54 23.55 2.28 5.83
C TYR A 54 24.46 2.47 7.06
N ARG A 55 25.77 2.21 6.97
CA ARG A 55 26.71 2.23 8.10
C ARG A 55 26.61 3.47 8.96
N LYS A 56 26.60 4.66 8.33
CA LYS A 56 26.45 5.95 9.05
C LYS A 56 25.09 6.08 9.76
N THR A 57 24.04 5.56 9.16
CA THR A 57 22.69 5.56 9.75
C THR A 57 22.64 4.64 10.95
N LEU A 58 23.16 3.41 10.83
CA LEU A 58 23.21 2.41 11.91
C LEU A 58 24.04 2.86 13.11
N ALA A 59 25.11 3.63 12.88
CA ALA A 59 25.94 4.19 13.94
C ALA A 59 25.29 5.39 14.66
N SER A 60 24.22 5.99 14.14
CA SER A 60 23.60 7.20 14.68
C SER A 60 22.79 6.94 15.96
N ASP A 61 22.75 7.94 16.84
CA ASP A 61 21.97 7.88 18.08
C ASP A 61 20.46 7.76 17.80
N ALA A 62 19.97 8.37 16.73
CA ALA A 62 18.57 8.26 16.29
C ALA A 62 18.18 6.82 15.92
N TYR A 63 19.09 6.05 15.33
CA TYR A 63 18.88 4.63 15.07
C TYR A 63 18.93 3.81 16.36
N LYS A 64 19.96 4.04 17.20
CA LYS A 64 20.15 3.32 18.46
C LYS A 64 18.96 3.49 19.40
N ALA A 65 18.40 4.69 19.49
CA ALA A 65 17.21 4.97 20.29
C ALA A 65 15.96 4.18 19.86
N ARG A 66 15.94 3.70 18.62
CA ARG A 66 14.83 2.91 18.05
C ARG A 66 15.16 1.42 17.90
N LYS A 67 16.32 0.97 18.36
CA LYS A 67 16.79 -0.43 18.24
C LYS A 67 15.94 -1.35 19.07
N GLY A 68 14.86 -1.37 19.34
CA GLY A 68 13.95 -2.27 20.06
C GLY A 68 12.57 -2.29 19.40
N THR A 69 12.34 -1.38 18.44
CA THR A 69 11.05 -1.32 17.75
C THR A 69 10.83 -2.55 16.85
N CYS A 70 9.58 -2.96 16.71
CA CYS A 70 9.15 -4.09 15.90
C CYS A 70 7.93 -3.69 15.07
N TRP A 71 7.67 -4.40 13.98
CA TRP A 71 6.49 -4.13 13.17
C TRP A 71 5.19 -4.43 13.93
N GLY A 72 5.19 -5.50 14.73
CA GLY A 72 4.05 -5.93 15.54
C GLY A 72 3.46 -7.28 15.16
N TYR A 73 4.00 -7.91 14.12
CA TYR A 73 3.63 -9.28 13.72
C TYR A 73 4.64 -10.33 14.18
N GLU A 74 5.80 -9.90 14.71
CA GLU A 74 6.80 -10.79 15.29
C GLU A 74 6.32 -11.34 16.65
N ASP A 75 6.62 -12.60 16.93
CA ASP A 75 6.14 -13.27 18.15
C ASP A 75 6.74 -12.66 19.43
N ASP A 76 7.94 -12.09 19.36
CA ASP A 76 8.63 -11.42 20.46
C ASP A 76 8.35 -9.91 20.54
N CYS A 77 7.45 -9.37 19.71
CA CYS A 77 7.13 -7.95 19.67
C CYS A 77 6.20 -7.55 20.80
N ARG A 78 6.72 -6.80 21.76
CA ARG A 78 5.92 -6.22 22.85
C ARG A 78 5.10 -5.04 22.35
N LYS A 79 3.91 -4.83 22.93
CA LYS A 79 2.96 -3.79 22.52
C LYS A 79 3.59 -2.38 22.53
N GLU A 80 4.35 -2.06 23.57
CA GLU A 80 5.03 -0.78 23.74
C GLU A 80 6.16 -0.51 22.74
N ASN A 81 6.64 -1.55 22.06
CA ASN A 81 7.72 -1.48 21.06
C ASN A 81 7.21 -1.53 19.63
N ARG A 82 5.90 -1.62 19.41
CA ARG A 82 5.31 -1.65 18.07
C ARG A 82 5.58 -0.34 17.35
N PHE A 83 5.81 -0.44 16.05
CA PHE A 83 5.90 0.72 15.15
C PHE A 83 4.58 1.51 15.14
N SER A 84 3.47 0.81 15.22
CA SER A 84 2.14 1.36 15.19
C SER A 84 1.63 1.75 16.57
N ASN A 85 1.08 2.96 16.67
CA ASN A 85 0.40 3.48 17.85
C ASN A 85 -0.97 4.03 17.45
N PRO A 86 -1.96 3.16 17.19
CA PRO A 86 -3.30 3.60 16.86
C PRO A 86 -3.97 4.25 18.08
N GLU A 87 -4.91 5.14 17.80
CA GLU A 87 -5.70 5.83 18.80
C GLU A 87 -7.16 5.44 18.70
N CYS A 88 -7.83 5.30 19.84
CA CYS A 88 -9.27 5.00 19.93
C CYS A 88 -9.89 5.85 21.05
N PRO A 89 -11.20 6.21 20.95
CA PRO A 89 -11.84 7.09 21.93
C PRO A 89 -11.97 6.45 23.32
N GLY A 90 -12.17 5.13 23.39
CA GLY A 90 -12.38 4.42 24.65
C GLY A 90 -13.83 4.37 25.12
N ASP A 91 -14.71 5.14 24.50
CA ASP A 91 -16.13 5.12 24.77
C ASP A 91 -16.81 3.88 24.16
N PHE A 92 -18.03 3.60 24.62
CA PHE A 92 -18.84 2.57 24.00
C PHE A 92 -19.12 2.91 22.54
N GLN A 93 -18.58 2.09 21.64
CA GLN A 93 -18.74 2.25 20.20
C GLN A 93 -19.19 0.91 19.58
N GLY A 94 -20.48 0.79 19.32
CA GLY A 94 -21.03 -0.45 18.80
C GLY A 94 -20.85 -1.64 19.78
N TYR A 95 -20.22 -2.72 19.30
CA TYR A 95 -20.00 -3.95 20.09
C TYR A 95 -18.68 -3.96 20.88
N VAL A 96 -17.79 -3.00 20.67
CA VAL A 96 -16.47 -2.92 21.33
C VAL A 96 -16.48 -1.81 22.37
N LYS A 97 -16.46 -2.19 23.66
CA LYS A 97 -16.83 -1.31 24.79
C LYS A 97 -15.65 -0.74 25.58
N SER A 98 -14.43 -1.24 25.39
CA SER A 98 -13.26 -0.72 26.11
C SER A 98 -12.22 -0.18 25.13
N LYS A 99 -11.42 0.78 25.57
CA LYS A 99 -10.33 1.36 24.78
C LYS A 99 -9.32 0.30 24.34
N GLU A 100 -8.96 -0.61 25.23
CA GLU A 100 -8.02 -1.69 24.95
C GLU A 100 -8.57 -2.66 23.89
N ALA A 101 -9.84 -3.02 23.99
CA ALA A 101 -10.50 -3.88 23.04
C ALA A 101 -10.66 -3.18 21.67
N GLN A 102 -10.97 -1.88 21.65
CA GLN A 102 -11.02 -1.09 20.42
C GLN A 102 -9.65 -1.05 19.74
N LEU A 103 -8.58 -0.77 20.48
CA LEU A 103 -7.21 -0.73 19.97
C LEU A 103 -6.78 -2.08 19.39
N GLU A 104 -7.02 -3.19 20.07
CA GLU A 104 -6.65 -4.52 19.56
C GLU A 104 -7.50 -4.93 18.36
N THR A 105 -8.79 -4.59 18.33
CA THR A 105 -9.67 -4.87 17.19
C THR A 105 -9.24 -4.06 15.97
N PHE A 106 -9.00 -2.76 16.12
CA PHE A 106 -8.52 -1.90 15.05
C PHE A 106 -7.14 -2.35 14.54
N TYR A 107 -6.23 -2.72 15.46
CA TYR A 107 -4.91 -3.23 15.13
C TYR A 107 -4.99 -4.53 14.31
N ALA A 108 -5.86 -5.47 14.70
CA ALA A 108 -6.04 -6.74 14.00
C ALA A 108 -6.70 -6.59 12.62
N GLN A 109 -7.55 -5.58 12.44
CA GLN A 109 -8.32 -5.41 11.21
C GLN A 109 -7.71 -4.41 10.22
N ALA A 110 -7.02 -3.39 10.71
CA ALA A 110 -6.60 -2.23 9.92
C ALA A 110 -5.10 -1.91 10.01
N ASP A 111 -4.30 -2.74 10.64
CA ASP A 111 -2.89 -2.47 10.91
C ASP A 111 -2.03 -3.74 10.76
N PHE A 112 -0.78 -3.73 11.22
CA PHE A 112 0.13 -4.88 11.18
C PHE A 112 -0.41 -6.13 11.87
N GLY A 113 -1.41 -6.01 12.73
CA GLY A 113 -2.17 -7.14 13.26
C GLY A 113 -2.84 -7.98 12.17
N PHE A 114 -3.32 -7.33 11.10
CA PHE A 114 -3.87 -8.04 9.94
C PHE A 114 -2.80 -8.94 9.28
N VAL A 115 -1.60 -8.41 9.09
CA VAL A 115 -0.46 -9.17 8.53
C VAL A 115 -0.06 -10.32 9.46
N ARG A 116 0.01 -10.07 10.78
CA ARG A 116 0.27 -11.10 11.80
C ARG A 116 -0.70 -12.26 11.68
N ASP A 117 -1.98 -11.97 11.53
CA ASP A 117 -3.01 -12.99 11.46
C ASP A 117 -2.89 -13.80 10.16
N GLN A 118 -2.57 -13.17 9.02
CA GLN A 118 -2.26 -13.89 7.78
C GLN A 118 -1.09 -14.86 7.96
N ILE A 119 -0.01 -14.45 8.63
CA ILE A 119 1.17 -15.30 8.90
C ILE A 119 0.78 -16.48 9.78
N ARG A 120 0.06 -16.24 10.88
CA ARG A 120 -0.34 -17.25 11.86
C ARG A 120 -1.34 -18.27 11.30
N GLU A 121 -2.21 -17.83 10.40
CA GLU A 121 -3.20 -18.68 9.76
C GLU A 121 -2.65 -19.47 8.57
N THR A 122 -1.40 -19.22 8.15
CA THR A 122 -0.78 -19.93 7.04
C THR A 122 -0.62 -21.43 7.34
N ARG A 123 -1.04 -22.25 6.39
CA ARG A 123 -1.01 -23.73 6.44
C ARG A 123 -0.41 -24.30 5.18
N ILE A 124 0.23 -25.46 5.31
CA ILE A 124 0.81 -26.21 4.17
C ILE A 124 -0.33 -26.90 3.40
N MET A 125 -0.44 -26.57 2.12
CA MET A 125 -1.37 -27.18 1.18
C MET A 125 -0.69 -28.27 0.34
N CYS A 126 0.56 -28.04 -0.04
CA CYS A 126 1.41 -28.96 -0.80
C CYS A 126 2.74 -29.10 -0.04
N GLU A 127 2.98 -30.27 0.55
CA GLU A 127 4.13 -30.56 1.39
C GLU A 127 5.26 -31.18 0.55
N PRO A 128 6.49 -30.61 0.54
CA PRO A 128 7.59 -31.16 -0.21
C PRO A 128 8.00 -32.55 0.33
N THR A 129 8.24 -33.50 -0.55
CA THR A 129 8.64 -34.87 -0.19
C THR A 129 10.17 -35.03 -0.11
N PHE A 130 10.91 -34.10 -0.70
CA PHE A 130 12.40 -34.02 -0.62
C PHE A 130 12.87 -32.56 -0.78
N PRO A 131 14.15 -32.24 -0.51
CA PRO A 131 14.71 -30.91 -0.73
C PRO A 131 14.53 -30.45 -2.19
N HIS A 132 14.12 -29.18 -2.37
CA HIS A 132 13.82 -28.58 -3.69
C HIS A 132 12.59 -29.11 -4.43
N ASP A 133 11.74 -29.88 -3.76
CA ASP A 133 10.43 -30.26 -4.29
C ASP A 133 9.44 -29.09 -4.27
N SER A 134 8.26 -29.30 -4.86
CA SER A 134 7.22 -28.27 -4.82
C SER A 134 6.68 -28.08 -3.40
N ALA A 135 6.33 -26.84 -3.08
CA ALA A 135 5.68 -26.48 -1.83
C ALA A 135 4.63 -25.41 -2.10
N LEU A 136 3.51 -25.46 -1.38
CA LEU A 136 2.48 -24.41 -1.37
C LEU A 136 1.96 -24.23 0.05
N GLU A 137 1.99 -22.99 0.52
CA GLU A 137 1.44 -22.59 1.81
C GLU A 137 0.45 -21.45 1.58
N CYS A 138 -0.70 -21.50 2.24
CA CYS A 138 -1.73 -20.46 2.11
C CYS A 138 -2.27 -20.04 3.48
N SER A 139 -2.64 -18.77 3.62
CA SER A 139 -3.44 -18.29 4.74
C SER A 139 -4.90 -18.70 4.59
N LYS A 140 -5.68 -18.51 5.63
CA LYS A 140 -7.11 -18.83 5.67
C LYS A 140 -7.85 -18.23 4.46
N TYR A 141 -8.79 -19.00 3.91
CA TYR A 141 -9.56 -18.67 2.71
C TYR A 141 -8.70 -18.44 1.45
N LEU A 142 -7.48 -18.93 1.43
CA LEU A 142 -6.53 -18.74 0.32
C LEU A 142 -6.34 -17.26 -0.07
N ARG A 143 -6.30 -16.37 0.94
CA ARG A 143 -6.16 -14.92 0.73
C ARG A 143 -4.75 -14.51 0.31
N PHE A 144 -3.76 -15.19 0.87
CA PHE A 144 -2.34 -15.05 0.57
C PHE A 144 -1.74 -16.44 0.44
N CYS A 145 -0.96 -16.66 -0.62
CA CYS A 145 -0.22 -17.92 -0.77
C CYS A 145 1.21 -17.65 -1.22
N ARG A 146 2.11 -18.56 -0.84
CA ARG A 146 3.46 -18.63 -1.36
C ARG A 146 3.78 -20.05 -1.78
N GLY A 147 4.46 -20.19 -2.90
CA GLY A 147 4.82 -21.50 -3.44
C GLY A 147 6.24 -21.54 -3.96
N ARG A 148 6.79 -22.72 -3.99
CA ARG A 148 8.08 -23.03 -4.58
C ARG A 148 7.90 -24.12 -5.61
N ASN A 149 8.56 -23.98 -6.78
CA ASN A 149 8.46 -24.91 -7.89
C ASN A 149 6.97 -25.22 -8.24
N ILE A 150 6.22 -24.19 -8.57
CA ILE A 150 4.80 -24.28 -8.95
C ILE A 150 4.70 -24.13 -10.47
N MET A 151 3.97 -25.06 -11.10
CA MET A 151 3.62 -25.02 -12.52
C MET A 151 2.27 -24.36 -12.71
N VAL A 152 2.15 -23.54 -13.74
CA VAL A 152 0.86 -23.05 -14.26
C VAL A 152 0.84 -23.21 -15.77
N ASN A 153 -0.19 -23.91 -16.27
CA ASN A 153 -0.40 -24.14 -17.69
C ASN A 153 -1.32 -23.06 -18.26
N PHE A 154 -0.76 -22.19 -19.08
CA PHE A 154 -1.45 -21.10 -19.76
C PHE A 154 -1.74 -21.40 -21.24
N THR A 155 -1.69 -22.67 -21.68
CA THR A 155 -1.90 -23.02 -23.09
C THR A 155 -3.26 -22.57 -23.62
N GLU A 156 -4.33 -22.66 -22.85
CA GLU A 156 -5.66 -22.26 -23.25
C GLU A 156 -5.91 -20.75 -23.27
N LEU A 157 -5.03 -19.96 -22.62
CA LEU A 157 -5.17 -18.50 -22.61
C LEU A 157 -5.01 -17.87 -24.00
N ILE A 158 -4.41 -18.58 -24.97
CA ILE A 158 -4.26 -18.10 -26.34
C ILE A 158 -5.61 -17.76 -27.01
N HIS A 159 -6.68 -18.40 -26.55
CA HIS A 159 -8.03 -18.21 -27.06
C HIS A 159 -8.86 -17.17 -26.30
N ARG A 160 -8.37 -16.72 -25.13
CA ARG A 160 -9.08 -15.75 -24.28
C ARG A 160 -8.85 -14.31 -24.74
N ARG A 161 -9.92 -13.50 -24.73
CA ARG A 161 -9.91 -12.07 -25.10
C ARG A 161 -10.62 -11.18 -24.09
N GLU A 162 -11.41 -11.77 -23.19
CA GLU A 162 -12.14 -11.09 -22.11
C GLU A 162 -11.24 -10.75 -20.92
N PRO A 163 -11.64 -9.77 -20.08
CA PRO A 163 -10.98 -9.51 -18.79
C PRO A 163 -10.99 -10.76 -17.89
N LEU A 164 -9.81 -11.18 -17.41
CA LEU A 164 -9.66 -12.42 -16.62
C LEU A 164 -9.91 -12.22 -15.12
N ARG A 165 -9.68 -11.02 -14.60
CA ARG A 165 -9.71 -10.74 -13.15
C ARG A 165 -11.04 -11.07 -12.45
N TYR A 166 -12.14 -11.08 -13.19
CA TYR A 166 -13.47 -11.40 -12.65
C TYR A 166 -13.94 -12.83 -12.99
N LYS A 167 -13.08 -13.63 -13.61
CA LYS A 167 -13.44 -15.00 -14.05
C LYS A 167 -13.08 -16.05 -13.00
N MET A 168 -13.92 -17.05 -12.90
CA MET A 168 -13.74 -18.21 -12.02
C MET A 168 -13.10 -19.41 -12.75
N ASP A 169 -13.05 -19.37 -14.07
CA ASP A 169 -12.75 -20.48 -14.98
C ASP A 169 -11.52 -20.20 -15.85
N VAL A 170 -10.55 -19.39 -15.34
CA VAL A 170 -9.32 -19.10 -16.09
C VAL A 170 -8.42 -20.31 -16.20
N LEU A 171 -8.38 -21.13 -15.15
CA LEU A 171 -7.69 -22.41 -15.13
C LEU A 171 -8.70 -23.55 -14.98
N SER A 172 -8.31 -24.74 -15.45
CA SER A 172 -9.01 -26.00 -15.32
C SER A 172 -8.20 -26.99 -14.46
N GLN A 173 -8.77 -28.16 -14.16
CA GLN A 173 -8.13 -29.21 -13.34
C GLN A 173 -6.74 -29.58 -13.89
N GLY A 174 -5.72 -29.54 -13.01
CA GLY A 174 -4.34 -29.87 -13.36
C GLY A 174 -3.57 -28.78 -14.11
N GLN A 175 -4.21 -27.63 -14.41
CA GLN A 175 -3.50 -26.50 -15.03
C GLN A 175 -2.67 -25.66 -14.02
N ILE A 176 -2.79 -25.92 -12.73
CA ILE A 176 -1.91 -25.42 -11.70
C ILE A 176 -1.50 -26.58 -10.80
N GLY A 177 -0.22 -26.68 -10.46
CA GLY A 177 0.21 -27.82 -9.65
C GLY A 177 1.70 -27.83 -9.31
N GLY A 178 2.09 -28.96 -8.67
CA GLY A 178 3.46 -29.20 -8.28
C GLY A 178 3.69 -30.64 -7.85
N HIS A 179 4.94 -31.09 -7.82
CA HIS A 179 5.29 -32.41 -7.30
C HIS A 179 5.44 -32.32 -5.78
N CYS A 180 4.49 -32.90 -5.04
CA CYS A 180 4.44 -32.83 -3.58
C CYS A 180 3.36 -33.77 -3.02
N LYS A 181 3.34 -33.90 -1.69
CA LYS A 181 2.21 -34.50 -1.00
C LYS A 181 1.10 -33.44 -0.83
N LEU A 182 0.06 -33.53 -1.63
CA LEU A 182 -1.07 -32.60 -1.61
C LEU A 182 -2.03 -32.94 -0.46
N HIS A 183 -2.31 -31.96 0.39
CA HIS A 183 -3.33 -32.02 1.44
C HIS A 183 -4.71 -31.58 0.88
N ARG A 184 -5.29 -32.37 -0.02
CA ARG A 184 -6.52 -32.06 -0.77
C ARG A 184 -7.66 -31.56 0.12
N LYS A 185 -7.99 -32.30 1.18
CA LYS A 185 -9.05 -31.92 2.10
C LYS A 185 -8.80 -30.54 2.74
N ARG A 186 -7.57 -30.25 3.17
CA ARG A 186 -7.22 -28.94 3.74
C ARG A 186 -7.40 -27.81 2.74
N LEU A 187 -7.04 -28.03 1.47
CA LEU A 187 -7.26 -27.06 0.41
C LEU A 187 -8.76 -26.82 0.17
N GLU A 188 -9.56 -27.89 0.15
CA GLU A 188 -11.02 -27.83 -0.01
C GLU A 188 -11.71 -27.11 1.15
N ASP A 189 -11.25 -27.30 2.38
CA ASP A 189 -11.79 -26.64 3.58
C ASP A 189 -11.59 -25.10 3.53
N GLU A 190 -10.63 -24.58 2.73
CA GLU A 190 -10.37 -23.13 2.55
C GLU A 190 -11.11 -22.50 1.36
N LEU A 191 -11.98 -23.27 0.65
CA LEU A 191 -12.72 -22.79 -0.53
C LEU A 191 -14.07 -22.11 -0.19
N GLU A 192 -14.32 -21.75 1.07
CA GLU A 192 -15.61 -21.20 1.50
C GLU A 192 -15.93 -19.84 0.83
N HIS A 193 -14.91 -19.01 0.57
CA HIS A 193 -15.05 -17.65 0.03
C HIS A 193 -14.35 -17.48 -1.32
N ILE A 194 -14.71 -18.29 -2.30
CA ILE A 194 -14.09 -18.29 -3.64
C ILE A 194 -14.69 -17.21 -4.55
N SER A 195 -14.19 -15.99 -4.44
CA SER A 195 -14.50 -14.91 -5.38
C SER A 195 -13.24 -14.35 -6.01
N PRO A 196 -13.24 -13.98 -7.30
CA PRO A 196 -12.02 -13.66 -8.06
C PRO A 196 -11.12 -12.59 -7.46
N LEU A 197 -11.68 -11.55 -6.83
CA LEU A 197 -10.90 -10.48 -6.18
C LEU A 197 -10.87 -10.58 -4.65
N GLN A 198 -11.33 -11.70 -4.08
CA GLN A 198 -11.38 -11.92 -2.64
C GLN A 198 -10.48 -13.07 -2.18
N SER A 199 -10.23 -14.04 -3.06
CA SER A 199 -9.51 -15.29 -2.75
C SER A 199 -8.79 -15.81 -3.99
N TRP A 200 -7.73 -16.60 -3.78
CA TRP A 200 -7.07 -17.41 -4.81
C TRP A 200 -7.75 -18.78 -5.00
N GLY A 201 -8.86 -19.00 -4.32
CA GLY A 201 -9.69 -20.21 -4.46
C GLY A 201 -10.12 -20.51 -5.88
N PRO A 202 -10.51 -19.54 -6.74
CA PRO A 202 -10.85 -19.78 -8.14
C PRO A 202 -9.78 -20.53 -8.92
N GLU A 203 -8.50 -20.25 -8.66
CA GLU A 203 -7.37 -20.89 -9.32
C GLU A 203 -6.91 -22.14 -8.57
N LEU A 204 -6.76 -22.05 -7.24
CA LEU A 204 -6.16 -23.11 -6.43
C LEU A 204 -7.09 -24.32 -6.23
N ARG A 205 -8.39 -24.19 -6.41
CA ARG A 205 -9.30 -25.36 -6.41
C ARG A 205 -8.92 -26.41 -7.46
N PHE A 206 -8.22 -25.99 -8.51
CA PHE A 206 -7.75 -26.83 -9.61
C PHE A 206 -6.30 -27.31 -9.42
N PHE A 207 -5.71 -27.03 -8.25
CA PHE A 207 -4.35 -27.47 -7.96
C PHE A 207 -4.27 -28.99 -7.90
N ASP A 208 -3.29 -29.55 -8.60
CA ASP A 208 -3.06 -31.00 -8.62
C ASP A 208 -1.58 -31.36 -8.54
N THR A 209 -1.32 -32.63 -8.30
CA THR A 209 0.05 -33.15 -8.27
C THR A 209 0.54 -33.48 -9.67
N VAL A 210 1.84 -33.26 -9.91
CA VAL A 210 2.52 -33.70 -11.14
C VAL A 210 3.43 -34.90 -10.85
N ASP A 211 3.63 -35.78 -11.84
CA ASP A 211 4.33 -37.04 -11.66
C ASP A 211 5.83 -36.90 -11.42
N LYS A 212 6.44 -35.79 -11.88
CA LYS A 212 7.89 -35.55 -11.81
C LYS A 212 8.22 -34.23 -11.15
N PRO A 213 9.32 -34.19 -10.38
CA PRO A 213 9.81 -32.95 -9.80
C PRO A 213 10.08 -31.89 -10.87
N LEU A 214 9.50 -30.69 -10.70
CA LEU A 214 9.69 -29.57 -11.64
C LEU A 214 11.14 -29.06 -11.67
N SER A 215 11.90 -29.33 -10.63
CA SER A 215 13.34 -29.02 -10.56
C SER A 215 14.20 -29.84 -11.54
N GLN A 216 13.69 -30.98 -12.02
CA GLN A 216 14.40 -31.82 -12.99
C GLN A 216 14.27 -31.33 -14.45
N GLY A 217 13.43 -30.33 -14.71
CA GLY A 217 13.21 -29.79 -16.05
C GLY A 217 12.32 -30.67 -16.94
N GLY A 218 12.07 -30.21 -18.17
CA GLY A 218 11.33 -30.93 -19.20
C GLY A 218 9.79 -30.85 -19.12
N THR A 219 9.24 -30.24 -18.08
CA THR A 219 7.80 -30.09 -17.92
C THR A 219 7.30 -28.71 -18.42
N CYS A 220 8.13 -27.68 -18.33
CA CYS A 220 7.73 -26.31 -18.58
C CYS A 220 8.42 -25.72 -19.79
N ASP A 221 7.68 -24.95 -20.60
CA ASP A 221 8.24 -24.20 -21.72
C ASP A 221 9.07 -22.99 -21.26
N VAL A 222 8.69 -22.43 -20.10
CA VAL A 222 9.36 -21.27 -19.48
C VAL A 222 9.52 -21.51 -17.99
N THR A 223 10.72 -21.22 -17.45
CA THR A 223 10.94 -21.18 -16.00
C THR A 223 11.29 -19.77 -15.58
N ILE A 224 10.53 -19.23 -14.63
CA ILE A 224 10.79 -17.93 -14.00
C ILE A 224 11.61 -18.18 -12.74
N GLU A 225 12.92 -17.86 -12.80
CA GLU A 225 13.88 -18.13 -11.74
C GLU A 225 13.80 -17.12 -10.59
N ARG A 226 13.51 -15.84 -10.90
CA ARG A 226 13.35 -14.81 -9.87
C ARG A 226 12.00 -14.92 -9.16
N PRO A 227 11.88 -14.43 -7.91
CA PRO A 227 10.59 -14.40 -7.23
C PRO A 227 9.53 -13.70 -8.07
N ALA A 228 8.36 -14.30 -8.22
CA ALA A 228 7.27 -13.80 -9.03
C ALA A 228 6.03 -13.55 -8.19
N PHE A 229 5.43 -12.37 -8.38
CA PHE A 229 4.14 -12.01 -7.79
C PHE A 229 3.08 -11.97 -8.89
N ILE A 230 1.99 -12.71 -8.72
CA ILE A 230 0.85 -12.64 -9.65
C ILE A 230 -0.24 -11.78 -9.01
N MET A 231 -0.60 -10.67 -9.64
CA MET A 231 -1.55 -9.71 -9.11
C MET A 231 -2.86 -9.70 -9.89
N LYS A 232 -3.98 -9.76 -9.18
CA LYS A 232 -5.30 -9.42 -9.73
C LYS A 232 -5.57 -7.96 -9.38
N ILE A 233 -5.75 -7.11 -10.39
CA ILE A 233 -5.91 -5.67 -10.25
C ILE A 233 -7.40 -5.30 -10.31
N ASP A 234 -7.90 -4.53 -9.35
CA ASP A 234 -9.30 -4.12 -9.31
C ASP A 234 -9.66 -3.14 -10.42
N ALA A 235 -9.00 -1.96 -10.45
CA ALA A 235 -9.23 -0.97 -11.48
C ALA A 235 -7.99 -0.10 -11.71
N THR A 236 -7.52 0.01 -12.96
CA THR A 236 -6.25 0.65 -13.30
C THR A 236 -6.30 2.18 -13.36
N ILE A 237 -7.48 2.76 -13.64
CA ILE A 237 -7.66 4.22 -13.85
C ILE A 237 -8.27 4.96 -12.65
N ASN A 238 -8.79 4.24 -11.67
CA ASN A 238 -9.36 4.80 -10.45
C ASN A 238 -8.36 4.62 -9.30
N MET A 239 -7.75 5.71 -8.83
CA MET A 239 -6.72 5.67 -7.81
C MET A 239 -7.19 4.98 -6.52
N TYR A 240 -8.41 5.22 -6.07
CA TYR A 240 -8.95 4.61 -4.86
C TYR A 240 -8.92 3.08 -4.93
N HIS A 241 -9.38 2.52 -6.03
CA HIS A 241 -9.39 1.06 -6.25
C HIS A 241 -7.99 0.50 -6.52
N HIS A 242 -7.19 1.19 -7.35
CA HIS A 242 -5.85 0.69 -7.69
C HIS A 242 -4.87 0.74 -6.51
N PHE A 243 -5.04 1.70 -5.60
CA PHE A 243 -4.22 1.72 -4.38
C PHE A 243 -4.60 0.64 -3.37
N CYS A 244 -5.79 0.04 -3.47
CA CYS A 244 -6.07 -1.22 -2.78
C CYS A 244 -5.09 -2.32 -3.19
N ASP A 245 -4.81 -2.44 -4.50
CA ASP A 245 -3.87 -3.43 -5.03
C ASP A 245 -2.47 -3.23 -4.45
N PHE A 246 -1.96 -1.99 -4.46
CA PHE A 246 -0.62 -1.68 -3.95
C PHE A 246 -0.48 -1.81 -2.43
N ILE A 247 -1.51 -1.45 -1.67
CA ILE A 247 -1.52 -1.61 -0.21
C ILE A 247 -1.52 -3.10 0.16
N ASN A 248 -2.31 -3.91 -0.52
CA ASN A 248 -2.33 -5.35 -0.31
C ASN A 248 -1.04 -6.02 -0.77
N LEU A 249 -0.42 -5.56 -1.87
CA LEU A 249 0.91 -6.00 -2.27
C LEU A 249 1.96 -5.68 -1.21
N TYR A 250 1.93 -4.47 -0.63
CA TYR A 250 2.83 -4.09 0.45
C TYR A 250 2.64 -4.99 1.69
N GLY A 251 1.40 -5.27 2.09
CA GLY A 251 1.09 -6.23 3.15
C GLY A 251 1.64 -7.63 2.87
N SER A 252 1.60 -8.04 1.61
CA SER A 252 2.13 -9.32 1.16
C SER A 252 3.66 -9.42 1.22
N LEU A 253 4.38 -8.31 1.05
CA LEU A 253 5.82 -8.28 1.30
C LEU A 253 6.13 -8.62 2.76
N HIS A 254 5.37 -8.07 3.69
CA HIS A 254 5.52 -8.35 5.12
C HIS A 254 5.14 -9.79 5.49
N ALA A 255 4.09 -10.33 4.88
CA ALA A 255 3.69 -11.73 5.09
C ALA A 255 4.72 -12.73 4.52
N ASN A 256 5.52 -12.30 3.54
CA ASN A 256 6.56 -13.13 2.89
C ASN A 256 7.97 -12.94 3.48
N LEU A 257 8.15 -12.16 4.54
CA LEU A 257 9.46 -11.82 5.14
C LEU A 257 10.10 -13.00 5.90
N SER A 258 10.41 -14.11 5.23
CA SER A 258 11.30 -15.15 5.77
C SER A 258 12.76 -14.97 5.36
N ASP A 259 13.05 -14.06 4.46
CA ASP A 259 14.32 -13.85 3.75
C ASP A 259 14.74 -12.37 3.85
N PRO A 260 16.04 -12.04 4.06
CA PRO A 260 16.56 -10.68 3.98
C PRO A 260 16.18 -9.95 2.68
N TYR A 261 15.99 -10.67 1.61
CA TYR A 261 15.56 -10.13 0.31
C TYR A 261 14.06 -9.88 0.18
N GLY A 262 13.26 -10.04 1.24
CA GLY A 262 11.80 -9.88 1.21
C GLY A 262 11.31 -8.53 0.66
N PHE A 263 12.11 -7.46 0.79
CA PHE A 263 11.85 -6.15 0.20
C PHE A 263 12.61 -5.89 -1.11
N THR A 264 13.30 -6.88 -1.68
CA THR A 264 14.03 -6.67 -2.95
C THR A 264 13.09 -6.22 -4.06
N THR A 265 13.59 -5.35 -4.93
CA THR A 265 12.91 -5.03 -6.20
C THR A 265 13.31 -5.96 -7.34
N ASP A 266 14.15 -6.96 -7.07
CA ASP A 266 14.53 -7.98 -8.06
C ASP A 266 13.50 -9.10 -8.14
N VAL A 267 12.27 -8.72 -8.46
CA VAL A 267 11.12 -9.62 -8.56
C VAL A 267 10.39 -9.40 -9.88
N GLN A 268 9.72 -10.43 -10.38
CA GLN A 268 8.82 -10.32 -11.51
C GLN A 268 7.39 -10.09 -11.00
N ILE A 269 6.71 -9.05 -11.52
CA ILE A 269 5.26 -8.88 -11.29
C ILE A 269 4.54 -9.26 -12.58
N LEU A 270 3.52 -10.12 -12.44
CA LEU A 270 2.61 -10.53 -13.49
C LEU A 270 1.20 -10.05 -13.14
N VAL A 271 0.54 -9.40 -14.09
CA VAL A 271 -0.85 -9.01 -13.96
C VAL A 271 -1.74 -10.12 -14.53
N TRP A 272 -2.74 -10.54 -13.73
CA TRP A 272 -3.71 -11.59 -14.10
C TRP A 272 -4.74 -11.06 -15.10
N GLU A 273 -4.26 -10.79 -16.33
CA GLU A 273 -5.08 -10.26 -17.43
C GLU A 273 -4.64 -10.77 -18.80
N SER A 274 -5.60 -10.76 -19.76
CA SER A 274 -5.37 -11.10 -21.17
C SER A 274 -4.99 -9.91 -22.04
N TYR A 275 -4.95 -8.70 -21.50
CA TYR A 275 -4.55 -7.47 -22.19
C TYR A 275 -3.44 -6.75 -21.45
N THR A 276 -2.73 -5.89 -22.18
CA THR A 276 -1.61 -5.14 -21.60
C THR A 276 -2.10 -4.15 -20.55
N TYR A 277 -1.45 -4.19 -19.39
CA TYR A 277 -1.69 -3.24 -18.32
C TYR A 277 -1.35 -1.82 -18.74
N ASP A 278 -2.27 -0.90 -18.50
CA ASP A 278 -2.08 0.55 -18.66
C ASP A 278 -2.74 1.30 -17.49
N SER A 279 -2.02 2.32 -16.96
CA SER A 279 -2.49 3.11 -15.83
C SER A 279 -1.70 4.41 -15.70
N PRO A 280 -2.36 5.53 -15.34
CA PRO A 280 -1.66 6.75 -14.95
C PRO A 280 -0.81 6.58 -13.67
N PHE A 281 -1.03 5.50 -12.92
CA PHE A 281 -0.31 5.17 -11.68
C PHE A 281 0.75 4.08 -11.86
N ALA A 282 1.08 3.69 -13.11
CA ALA A 282 2.03 2.62 -13.44
C ALA A 282 3.41 2.84 -12.79
N GLU A 283 3.82 4.09 -12.59
CA GLU A 283 5.06 4.46 -11.90
C GLU A 283 5.17 3.85 -10.49
N THR A 284 4.04 3.58 -9.83
CA THR A 284 4.00 2.95 -8.50
C THR A 284 4.60 1.55 -8.51
N PHE A 285 4.57 0.83 -9.63
CA PHE A 285 5.22 -0.49 -9.70
C PHE A 285 6.74 -0.43 -9.48
N LYS A 286 7.40 0.70 -9.77
CA LYS A 286 8.83 0.89 -9.47
C LYS A 286 9.16 0.83 -7.97
N VAL A 287 8.15 0.96 -7.12
CA VAL A 287 8.28 0.74 -5.67
C VAL A 287 8.54 -0.74 -5.36
N PHE A 288 8.00 -1.64 -6.18
CA PHE A 288 7.96 -3.08 -5.91
C PHE A 288 8.87 -3.88 -6.83
N THR A 289 9.12 -3.43 -8.05
CA THR A 289 9.99 -4.12 -9.01
C THR A 289 10.85 -3.17 -9.82
N LYS A 290 12.08 -3.58 -10.13
CA LYS A 290 12.96 -2.90 -11.10
C LYS A 290 12.76 -3.41 -12.54
N HIS A 291 11.95 -4.45 -12.72
CA HIS A 291 11.69 -5.06 -14.02
C HIS A 291 10.35 -4.57 -14.61
N PRO A 292 10.20 -4.63 -15.93
CA PRO A 292 8.90 -4.43 -16.55
C PRO A 292 7.87 -5.41 -15.98
N ILE A 293 6.67 -4.94 -15.73
CA ILE A 293 5.55 -5.82 -15.41
C ILE A 293 5.14 -6.59 -16.65
N ALA A 294 4.74 -7.85 -16.45
CA ALA A 294 4.20 -8.69 -17.50
C ALA A 294 2.71 -8.94 -17.25
N ASP A 295 1.95 -9.22 -18.28
CA ASP A 295 0.60 -9.78 -18.21
C ASP A 295 0.61 -11.26 -18.59
N LEU A 296 -0.48 -11.96 -18.33
CA LEU A 296 -0.56 -13.38 -18.66
C LEU A 296 -0.52 -13.64 -20.17
N LYS A 297 -0.88 -12.65 -21.01
CA LYS A 297 -0.78 -12.75 -22.45
C LYS A 297 0.64 -13.07 -22.91
N THR A 298 1.65 -12.58 -22.18
CA THR A 298 3.07 -12.89 -22.44
C THR A 298 3.35 -14.39 -22.40
N TYR A 299 2.58 -15.14 -21.64
CA TYR A 299 2.73 -16.57 -21.43
C TYR A 299 1.61 -17.41 -22.05
N ALA A 300 0.68 -16.80 -22.79
CA ALA A 300 -0.38 -17.50 -23.47
C ALA A 300 0.18 -18.59 -24.41
N GLY A 301 -0.38 -19.79 -24.35
CA GLY A 301 0.07 -20.94 -25.12
C GLY A 301 1.26 -21.68 -24.49
N LYS A 302 1.68 -21.38 -23.26
CA LYS A 302 2.87 -21.96 -22.62
C LYS A 302 2.54 -22.58 -21.25
N VAL A 303 3.33 -23.56 -20.88
CA VAL A 303 3.44 -24.06 -19.51
C VAL A 303 4.58 -23.32 -18.81
N VAL A 304 4.28 -22.66 -17.70
CA VAL A 304 5.22 -21.81 -16.95
C VAL A 304 5.50 -22.39 -15.58
N CYS A 305 6.77 -22.54 -15.25
CA CYS A 305 7.22 -22.90 -13.90
C CYS A 305 7.73 -21.67 -13.15
N PHE A 306 7.33 -21.54 -11.90
CA PHE A 306 7.78 -20.50 -10.99
C PHE A 306 8.66 -21.12 -9.91
N ARG A 307 9.91 -20.69 -9.79
CA ARG A 307 10.80 -21.14 -8.71
C ARG A 307 10.30 -20.66 -7.35
N ASN A 308 9.89 -19.40 -7.28
CA ASN A 308 9.26 -18.82 -6.09
C ASN A 308 8.05 -18.00 -6.55
N LEU A 309 6.87 -18.44 -6.17
CA LEU A 309 5.60 -17.81 -6.51
C LEU A 309 4.97 -17.19 -5.27
N VAL A 310 4.51 -15.95 -5.40
CA VAL A 310 3.66 -15.29 -4.40
C VAL A 310 2.33 -14.92 -5.05
N LEU A 311 1.26 -15.38 -4.44
CA LEU A 311 -0.11 -14.99 -4.71
C LEU A 311 -0.51 -14.00 -3.60
N PRO A 312 -0.42 -12.68 -3.84
CA PRO A 312 -0.55 -11.68 -2.81
C PRO A 312 -2.00 -11.52 -2.32
N LEU A 313 -2.17 -10.80 -1.22
CA LEU A 313 -3.45 -10.33 -0.73
C LEU A 313 -4.21 -9.60 -1.84
N LEU A 314 -5.52 -9.81 -1.89
CA LEU A 314 -6.38 -9.32 -2.97
C LEU A 314 -7.14 -8.05 -2.57
N PRO A 315 -7.55 -7.21 -3.54
CA PRO A 315 -8.08 -5.87 -3.26
C PRO A 315 -9.48 -5.86 -2.61
N ARG A 316 -10.29 -6.88 -2.84
CA ARG A 316 -11.70 -6.90 -2.38
C ARG A 316 -12.01 -8.01 -1.38
N MET A 317 -11.02 -8.44 -0.60
CA MET A 317 -11.24 -9.43 0.46
C MET A 317 -12.32 -8.96 1.44
N ILE A 318 -13.15 -9.90 1.91
CA ILE A 318 -14.06 -9.64 3.03
C ILE A 318 -13.20 -9.35 4.27
N PHE A 319 -13.47 -8.24 4.96
CA PHE A 319 -12.63 -7.74 6.06
C PHE A 319 -11.15 -7.60 5.66
N GLY A 320 -10.92 -7.11 4.44
CA GLY A 320 -9.57 -6.85 3.92
C GLY A 320 -9.04 -5.49 4.36
N LEU A 321 -7.74 -5.30 4.17
CA LEU A 321 -7.12 -3.98 4.33
C LEU A 321 -7.70 -2.99 3.31
N TYR A 322 -7.92 -1.76 3.73
CA TYR A 322 -8.34 -0.62 2.92
C TYR A 322 -9.81 -0.66 2.49
N TYR A 323 -10.22 -1.52 1.53
CA TYR A 323 -11.51 -1.41 0.86
C TYR A 323 -12.70 -1.85 1.73
N ASN A 324 -12.59 -2.98 2.39
CA ASN A 324 -13.65 -3.57 3.20
C ASN A 324 -13.25 -3.64 4.69
N THR A 325 -12.43 -2.72 5.14
CA THR A 325 -11.99 -2.69 6.54
C THR A 325 -13.15 -2.29 7.45
N PRO A 326 -13.56 -3.12 8.40
CA PRO A 326 -14.56 -2.76 9.39
C PRO A 326 -13.91 -1.85 10.44
N ILE A 327 -13.98 -0.54 10.22
CA ILE A 327 -13.31 0.42 11.08
C ILE A 327 -14.13 0.66 12.34
N ILE A 328 -13.50 0.46 13.50
CA ILE A 328 -14.09 0.83 14.78
C ILE A 328 -14.23 2.36 14.82
N THR A 329 -15.45 2.84 15.09
CA THR A 329 -15.77 4.28 15.08
C THR A 329 -14.84 5.04 16.02
N GLY A 330 -14.23 6.11 15.51
CA GLY A 330 -13.29 6.96 16.23
C GLY A 330 -11.86 6.43 16.36
N CYS A 331 -11.58 5.18 16.01
CA CYS A 331 -10.19 4.69 15.95
C CYS A 331 -9.48 5.23 14.72
N GLU A 332 -8.21 5.60 14.87
CA GLU A 332 -7.41 6.20 13.81
C GLU A 332 -5.91 5.89 13.93
N ASN A 333 -5.12 6.33 12.94
CA ASN A 333 -3.66 6.32 12.97
C ASN A 333 -3.05 4.92 12.86
N SER A 334 -3.35 4.21 11.76
CA SER A 334 -2.72 2.91 11.46
C SER A 334 -1.24 3.08 11.08
N GLY A 335 -0.35 2.41 11.80
CA GLY A 335 1.08 2.37 11.45
C GLY A 335 1.35 1.69 10.12
N PHE A 336 0.52 0.73 9.72
CA PHE A 336 0.64 0.05 8.43
C PHE A 336 0.46 1.03 7.24
N PHE A 337 -0.57 1.89 7.29
CA PHE A 337 -0.79 2.90 6.24
C PHE A 337 0.29 3.99 6.22
N GLN A 338 0.83 4.33 7.38
CA GLN A 338 1.98 5.24 7.47
C GLN A 338 3.23 4.61 6.86
N ALA A 339 3.54 3.36 7.20
CA ALA A 339 4.68 2.63 6.67
C ALA A 339 4.59 2.45 5.15
N PHE A 340 3.41 2.12 4.62
CA PHE A 340 3.16 2.07 3.18
C PHE A 340 3.48 3.41 2.51
N SER A 341 2.95 4.51 3.04
CA SER A 341 3.19 5.86 2.53
C SER A 341 4.69 6.20 2.52
N GLU A 342 5.39 5.97 3.64
CA GLU A 342 6.83 6.23 3.75
C GLU A 342 7.64 5.38 2.76
N HIS A 343 7.26 4.11 2.58
CA HIS A 343 7.90 3.19 1.64
C HIS A 343 7.77 3.67 0.19
N VAL A 344 6.56 4.04 -0.24
CA VAL A 344 6.29 4.56 -1.60
C VAL A 344 7.07 5.86 -1.84
N LEU A 345 6.95 6.83 -0.93
CA LEU A 345 7.63 8.13 -1.06
C LEU A 345 9.15 7.99 -1.09
N HIS A 346 9.71 7.09 -0.27
CA HIS A 346 11.15 6.81 -0.26
C HIS A 346 11.61 6.23 -1.60
N ARG A 347 10.97 5.17 -2.08
CA ARG A 347 11.38 4.47 -3.30
C ARG A 347 11.16 5.28 -4.57
N LEU A 348 10.13 6.11 -4.61
CA LEU A 348 9.93 7.07 -5.69
C LEU A 348 10.76 8.34 -5.53
N LYS A 349 11.56 8.47 -4.45
CA LYS A 349 12.41 9.63 -4.17
C LYS A 349 11.61 10.94 -4.14
N ILE A 350 10.50 10.96 -3.40
CA ILE A 350 9.64 12.12 -3.21
C ILE A 350 9.98 12.79 -1.86
N PRO A 351 10.77 13.86 -1.84
CA PRO A 351 11.20 14.48 -0.59
C PRO A 351 10.14 15.39 0.02
N GLN A 352 10.12 15.47 1.35
CA GLN A 352 9.53 16.59 2.07
C GLN A 352 10.47 17.78 1.95
N ARG A 353 10.04 18.89 1.34
CA ARG A 353 10.86 20.09 1.13
C ARG A 353 10.95 20.90 2.43
N SER A 354 12.15 21.13 2.91
CA SER A 354 12.39 22.08 4.01
C SER A 354 11.91 23.47 3.62
N ARG A 355 11.39 24.23 4.58
CA ARG A 355 10.93 25.62 4.39
C ARG A 355 11.18 26.43 5.64
N THR A 356 11.30 27.73 5.49
CA THR A 356 11.56 28.69 6.57
C THR A 356 10.42 29.67 6.79
N ASP A 357 9.62 29.90 5.74
CA ASP A 357 8.36 30.61 5.89
C ASP A 357 7.37 29.78 6.72
N ARG A 358 6.51 30.44 7.48
CA ARG A 358 5.46 29.82 8.28
C ARG A 358 4.13 29.71 7.52
N LYS A 359 4.11 30.11 6.23
CA LYS A 359 2.91 30.08 5.41
C LYS A 359 2.42 28.65 5.22
N LEU A 360 1.15 28.41 5.45
CA LEU A 360 0.53 27.12 5.18
C LEU A 360 0.34 26.91 3.69
N ARG A 361 0.73 25.76 3.20
CA ARG A 361 0.57 25.36 1.79
C ARG A 361 -0.78 24.68 1.61
N ILE A 362 -1.70 25.40 1.00
CA ILE A 362 -3.05 24.95 0.72
C ILE A 362 -3.10 24.53 -0.75
N THR A 363 -3.47 23.28 -1.02
CA THR A 363 -3.66 22.79 -2.37
C THR A 363 -5.12 22.49 -2.62
N PHE A 364 -5.72 23.23 -3.54
CA PHE A 364 -7.07 22.98 -4.03
C PHE A 364 -6.99 22.10 -5.27
N LEU A 365 -7.57 20.89 -5.21
CA LEU A 365 -7.62 19.94 -6.31
C LEU A 365 -8.82 20.27 -7.20
N SER A 366 -8.56 20.99 -8.28
CA SER A 366 -9.53 21.34 -9.31
C SER A 366 -9.93 20.13 -10.13
N ARG A 367 -11.22 19.96 -10.37
CA ARG A 367 -11.78 18.82 -11.09
C ARG A 367 -12.18 19.20 -12.51
N GLN A 368 -11.67 18.47 -13.51
CA GLN A 368 -11.92 18.72 -14.93
C GLN A 368 -12.96 17.77 -15.56
N THR A 369 -13.55 16.86 -14.77
CA THR A 369 -14.57 15.92 -15.26
C THR A 369 -15.96 16.58 -15.33
N LYS A 370 -16.90 15.94 -16.00
CA LYS A 370 -18.26 16.48 -16.23
C LYS A 370 -19.01 16.83 -14.93
N PHE A 371 -18.87 16.00 -13.89
CA PHE A 371 -19.60 16.12 -12.63
C PHE A 371 -18.68 16.40 -11.46
N ARG A 372 -19.25 16.93 -10.37
CA ARG A 372 -18.57 17.28 -9.12
C ARG A 372 -17.48 18.34 -9.32
N ARG A 373 -17.71 19.29 -10.23
CA ARG A 373 -16.89 20.50 -10.33
C ARG A 373 -17.34 21.52 -9.29
N VAL A 374 -16.43 22.33 -8.82
CA VAL A 374 -16.75 23.52 -8.03
C VAL A 374 -16.97 24.67 -8.99
N LEU A 375 -18.19 25.22 -9.03
CA LEU A 375 -18.60 26.22 -10.01
C LEU A 375 -18.00 27.60 -9.71
N ASN A 376 -17.87 27.95 -8.43
CA ASN A 376 -17.31 29.23 -7.98
C ASN A 376 -15.87 29.07 -7.42
N GLU A 377 -15.06 28.20 -8.01
CA GLU A 377 -13.71 27.89 -7.56
C GLU A 377 -12.81 29.14 -7.40
N ASN A 378 -12.91 30.10 -8.33
CA ASN A 378 -12.12 31.33 -8.26
C ASN A 378 -12.48 32.17 -7.02
N GLU A 379 -13.77 32.36 -6.74
CA GLU A 379 -14.26 33.09 -5.57
C GLU A 379 -13.74 32.46 -4.27
N LEU A 380 -13.81 31.11 -4.14
CA LEU A 380 -13.31 30.41 -2.97
C LEU A 380 -11.81 30.61 -2.77
N LEU A 381 -11.04 30.56 -3.85
CA LEU A 381 -9.58 30.73 -3.79
C LEU A 381 -9.17 32.17 -3.51
N GLU A 382 -9.88 33.16 -4.06
CA GLU A 382 -9.70 34.59 -3.77
C GLU A 382 -9.92 34.87 -2.28
N GLU A 383 -11.04 34.40 -1.70
CA GLU A 383 -11.37 34.59 -0.29
C GLU A 383 -10.27 34.13 0.67
N ILE A 384 -9.70 32.95 0.45
CA ILE A 384 -8.61 32.43 1.33
C ILE A 384 -7.25 33.02 1.00
N SER A 385 -7.05 33.54 -0.22
CA SER A 385 -5.77 34.15 -0.62
C SER A 385 -5.53 35.54 -0.02
N GLU A 386 -6.57 36.18 0.54
CA GLU A 386 -6.45 37.42 1.28
C GLU A 386 -5.63 37.25 2.58
N ASN A 387 -5.54 36.02 3.10
CA ASN A 387 -4.72 35.73 4.27
C ASN A 387 -3.24 35.54 3.89
N GLU A 388 -2.39 36.47 4.34
CA GLU A 388 -0.96 36.46 4.06
C GLU A 388 -0.20 35.25 4.60
N ASP A 389 -0.76 34.52 5.58
CA ASP A 389 -0.19 33.30 6.15
C ASP A 389 -0.47 32.06 5.29
N TYR A 390 -1.19 32.20 4.19
CA TYR A 390 -1.51 31.10 3.28
C TYR A 390 -0.72 31.21 1.96
N LEU A 391 -0.32 30.07 1.45
CA LEU A 391 0.21 29.91 0.10
C LEU A 391 -0.75 28.98 -0.65
N VAL A 392 -1.68 29.59 -1.38
CA VAL A 392 -2.74 28.87 -2.08
C VAL A 392 -2.27 28.42 -3.45
N ASN A 393 -2.44 27.13 -3.76
CA ASN A 393 -2.09 26.51 -5.03
C ASN A 393 -3.30 25.77 -5.60
N ARG A 394 -3.63 26.01 -6.87
CA ARG A 394 -4.60 25.23 -7.63
C ARG A 394 -3.86 24.12 -8.38
N ALA A 395 -4.24 22.88 -8.15
CA ALA A 395 -3.70 21.72 -8.86
C ALA A 395 -4.80 20.99 -9.63
N SER A 396 -4.45 20.40 -10.76
CA SER A 396 -5.34 19.52 -11.51
C SER A 396 -4.60 18.24 -11.85
N PHE A 397 -5.05 17.12 -11.28
CA PHE A 397 -4.47 15.81 -11.49
C PHE A 397 -5.22 15.08 -12.60
N THR A 398 -4.64 15.05 -13.77
CA THR A 398 -5.19 14.39 -14.96
C THR A 398 -4.26 13.26 -15.41
N TYR A 399 -4.70 12.44 -16.35
CA TYR A 399 -3.84 11.40 -16.96
C TYR A 399 -2.58 11.95 -17.66
N LYS A 400 -2.53 13.28 -17.94
CA LYS A 400 -1.36 13.98 -18.48
C LYS A 400 -0.37 14.45 -17.43
N THR A 401 -0.80 14.51 -16.17
CA THR A 401 0.06 14.96 -15.06
C THR A 401 0.89 13.78 -14.57
N ASP A 402 2.21 13.88 -14.66
CA ASP A 402 3.11 12.84 -14.15
C ASP A 402 2.79 12.51 -12.69
N PHE A 403 2.69 11.23 -12.37
CA PHE A 403 2.26 10.78 -11.04
C PHE A 403 3.25 11.21 -9.95
N ARG A 404 4.55 11.25 -10.23
CA ARG A 404 5.55 11.73 -9.26
C ARG A 404 5.39 13.21 -8.96
N GLU A 405 4.99 14.02 -9.94
CA GLU A 405 4.67 15.44 -9.72
C GLU A 405 3.41 15.57 -8.85
N GLN A 406 2.37 14.76 -9.09
CA GLN A 406 1.20 14.72 -8.20
C GLN A 406 1.63 14.41 -6.75
N LEU A 407 2.50 13.42 -6.55
CA LEU A 407 3.02 13.06 -5.22
C LEU A 407 3.90 14.17 -4.61
N LYS A 408 4.72 14.88 -5.41
CA LYS A 408 5.53 16.01 -4.91
C LYS A 408 4.66 17.16 -4.41
N ILE A 409 3.58 17.48 -5.11
CA ILE A 409 2.60 18.48 -4.67
C ILE A 409 1.96 18.01 -3.36
N THR A 410 1.38 16.83 -3.36
CA THR A 410 0.68 16.27 -2.19
C THR A 410 1.58 16.19 -0.96
N ARG A 411 2.80 15.66 -1.10
CA ARG A 411 3.76 15.52 0.01
C ARG A 411 4.13 16.85 0.66
N ASN A 412 3.99 17.94 -0.08
CA ASN A 412 4.34 19.29 0.38
C ASN A 412 3.12 20.18 0.64
N THR A 413 1.95 19.60 0.83
CA THR A 413 0.67 20.26 1.13
C THR A 413 0.33 20.08 2.61
N ASP A 414 -0.14 21.15 3.26
CA ASP A 414 -0.59 21.15 4.65
C ASP A 414 -2.13 21.00 4.73
N ILE A 415 -2.86 21.63 3.81
CA ILE A 415 -4.32 21.48 3.69
C ILE A 415 -4.62 21.09 2.24
N PHE A 416 -5.16 19.90 2.05
CA PHE A 416 -5.53 19.35 0.74
C PHE A 416 -7.04 19.37 0.59
N ILE A 417 -7.53 20.15 -0.37
CA ILE A 417 -8.95 20.45 -0.55
C ILE A 417 -9.43 19.88 -1.87
N GLY A 418 -10.61 19.26 -1.89
CA GLY A 418 -11.22 18.82 -3.14
C GLY A 418 -12.62 18.23 -2.97
N MET A 419 -13.30 18.06 -4.09
CA MET A 419 -14.59 17.36 -4.15
C MET A 419 -14.40 15.85 -4.02
N HIS A 420 -15.44 15.18 -3.49
CA HIS A 420 -15.51 13.71 -3.46
C HIS A 420 -15.04 13.07 -4.77
N GLY A 421 -14.10 12.14 -4.70
CA GLY A 421 -13.62 11.42 -5.86
C GLY A 421 -12.20 10.89 -5.72
N ALA A 422 -11.80 9.99 -6.63
CA ALA A 422 -10.55 9.22 -6.56
C ALA A 422 -9.27 10.07 -6.40
N GLY A 423 -9.28 11.35 -6.80
CA GLY A 423 -8.17 12.28 -6.56
C GLY A 423 -7.86 12.50 -5.09
N LEU A 424 -8.85 12.37 -4.18
CA LEU A 424 -8.62 12.50 -2.75
C LEU A 424 -7.82 11.34 -2.16
N THR A 425 -7.64 10.23 -2.87
CA THR A 425 -6.76 9.13 -2.45
C THR A 425 -5.31 9.57 -2.24
N HIS A 426 -4.91 10.70 -2.83
CA HIS A 426 -3.62 11.33 -2.57
C HIS A 426 -3.37 11.63 -1.09
N LEU A 427 -4.42 11.69 -0.27
CA LEU A 427 -4.30 11.83 1.20
C LEU A 427 -3.34 10.82 1.82
N LEU A 428 -3.17 9.63 1.21
CA LEU A 428 -2.20 8.63 1.64
C LEU A 428 -0.76 9.17 1.71
N PHE A 429 -0.44 10.20 0.95
CA PHE A 429 0.92 10.77 0.83
C PHE A 429 1.09 12.14 1.49
N LEU A 430 0.04 12.64 2.13
CA LEU A 430 0.10 13.86 2.93
C LEU A 430 1.04 13.69 4.13
N PRO A 431 1.67 14.78 4.62
CA PRO A 431 2.37 14.76 5.90
C PRO A 431 1.42 14.44 7.07
N LYS A 432 1.95 13.98 8.19
CA LYS A 432 1.16 13.57 9.37
C LYS A 432 0.29 14.70 9.95
N TRP A 433 0.75 15.93 9.87
CA TRP A 433 0.03 17.11 10.38
C TRP A 433 -1.05 17.63 9.44
N ALA A 434 -1.14 17.07 8.24
CA ALA A 434 -1.99 17.65 7.21
C ALA A 434 -3.49 17.43 7.47
N VAL A 435 -4.27 18.28 6.81
CA VAL A 435 -5.73 18.21 6.78
C VAL A 435 -6.18 17.80 5.39
N LEU A 436 -7.07 16.83 5.30
CA LEU A 436 -7.93 16.61 4.14
C LEU A 436 -9.24 17.38 4.35
N PHE A 437 -9.54 18.32 3.48
CA PHE A 437 -10.85 18.96 3.43
C PHE A 437 -11.62 18.48 2.20
N GLU A 438 -12.54 17.54 2.40
CA GLU A 438 -13.48 17.07 1.39
C GLU A 438 -14.68 18.02 1.37
N LEU A 439 -14.77 18.84 0.32
CA LEU A 439 -15.79 19.89 0.22
C LEU A 439 -17.21 19.35 0.37
N TYR A 440 -17.52 18.24 -0.28
CA TYR A 440 -18.79 17.56 -0.14
C TYR A 440 -18.65 16.07 -0.43
N HIS A 441 -19.14 15.24 0.44
CA HIS A 441 -18.99 13.77 0.36
C HIS A 441 -19.99 13.09 -0.60
N CYS A 442 -20.89 13.83 -1.24
CA CYS A 442 -21.83 13.33 -2.24
C CYS A 442 -22.59 12.06 -1.79
N GLU A 443 -23.16 12.07 -0.59
CA GLU A 443 -23.90 10.95 0.02
C GLU A 443 -23.06 9.69 0.32
N ASP A 444 -21.72 9.86 0.39
CA ASP A 444 -20.78 8.79 0.72
C ASP A 444 -19.81 9.28 1.83
N PRO A 445 -20.30 9.48 3.07
CA PRO A 445 -19.59 10.23 4.11
C PRO A 445 -18.37 9.48 4.67
N ASN A 446 -18.29 8.17 4.51
CA ASN A 446 -17.26 7.35 5.15
C ASN A 446 -16.06 7.06 4.25
N CYS A 447 -16.17 7.18 2.93
CA CYS A 447 -15.15 6.77 1.98
C CYS A 447 -13.76 7.40 2.27
N TYR A 448 -13.62 8.72 2.13
CA TYR A 448 -12.35 9.40 2.39
C TYR A 448 -12.12 9.74 3.86
N LYS A 449 -13.18 9.85 4.65
CA LYS A 449 -13.09 9.97 6.10
C LYS A 449 -12.39 8.75 6.71
N ASP A 450 -12.79 7.54 6.32
CA ASP A 450 -12.19 6.31 6.82
C ASP A 450 -10.75 6.15 6.33
N LEU A 451 -10.47 6.53 5.08
CA LEU A 451 -9.10 6.50 4.57
C LEU A 451 -8.19 7.52 5.29
N ALA A 452 -8.71 8.71 5.60
CA ALA A 452 -8.00 9.73 6.38
C ALA A 452 -7.70 9.22 7.81
N ARG A 453 -8.66 8.58 8.46
CA ARG A 453 -8.48 7.94 9.77
C ARG A 453 -7.41 6.84 9.73
N LEU A 454 -7.45 5.96 8.72
CA LEU A 454 -6.42 4.93 8.53
C LEU A 454 -5.03 5.56 8.37
N LYS A 455 -4.93 6.63 7.59
CA LYS A 455 -3.66 7.34 7.37
C LYS A 455 -3.21 8.17 8.58
N GLY A 456 -4.13 8.56 9.47
CA GLY A 456 -3.87 9.45 10.60
C GLY A 456 -3.67 10.91 10.16
N VAL A 457 -4.49 11.41 9.24
CA VAL A 457 -4.59 12.83 8.88
C VAL A 457 -5.95 13.37 9.27
N ARG A 458 -6.00 14.65 9.65
CA ARG A 458 -7.27 15.28 10.04
C ARG A 458 -8.21 15.33 8.85
N TYR A 459 -9.46 14.90 9.05
CA TYR A 459 -10.54 15.02 8.05
C TYR A 459 -11.48 16.16 8.41
N LEU A 460 -11.77 17.00 7.45
CA LEU A 460 -12.84 18.01 7.49
C LEU A 460 -13.78 17.78 6.30
N SER A 461 -15.06 18.04 6.50
CA SER A 461 -16.06 18.06 5.45
C SER A 461 -17.07 19.18 5.70
N TRP A 462 -17.85 19.50 4.69
CA TRP A 462 -18.91 20.49 4.77
C TRP A 462 -20.06 19.99 5.65
N GLU A 463 -20.48 20.81 6.62
CA GLU A 463 -21.51 20.46 7.60
C GLU A 463 -22.81 21.25 7.41
N ARG A 464 -22.78 22.31 6.58
CA ARG A 464 -23.88 23.24 6.34
C ARG A 464 -24.49 22.99 4.97
N ASP A 465 -25.44 22.05 4.89
CA ASP A 465 -26.17 21.76 3.64
C ASP A 465 -26.89 22.97 3.03
N ASP A 466 -27.30 23.91 3.88
CA ASP A 466 -27.93 25.18 3.47
C ASP A 466 -26.98 26.16 2.75
N LEU A 467 -25.66 25.89 2.79
CA LEU A 467 -24.60 26.68 2.14
C LEU A 467 -23.91 25.93 1.01
N VAL A 468 -24.53 24.86 0.51
CA VAL A 468 -24.10 24.09 -0.67
C VAL A 468 -25.16 24.24 -1.76
N TYR A 469 -24.74 24.69 -2.93
CA TYR A 469 -25.66 25.03 -4.02
C TYR A 469 -25.40 24.08 -5.21
N PRO A 470 -26.20 23.00 -5.36
CA PRO A 470 -26.09 22.12 -6.53
C PRO A 470 -26.56 22.83 -7.80
N GLU A 471 -25.90 22.54 -8.94
CA GLU A 471 -26.24 23.07 -10.26
C GLU A 471 -27.61 22.56 -10.72
N ASP A 472 -27.94 21.32 -10.43
CA ASP A 472 -29.17 20.62 -10.75
C ASP A 472 -29.46 19.48 -9.75
N GLU A 473 -30.52 18.70 -9.99
CA GLU A 473 -30.89 17.58 -9.12
C GLU A 473 -29.93 16.37 -9.19
N GLY A 474 -29.04 16.30 -10.17
CA GLY A 474 -28.09 15.21 -10.39
C GLY A 474 -28.76 13.88 -10.77
N HIS A 475 -28.68 13.51 -12.04
CA HIS A 475 -29.23 12.24 -12.53
C HIS A 475 -28.14 11.33 -13.09
N HIS A 476 -28.25 10.03 -12.80
CA HIS A 476 -27.34 9.05 -13.37
C HIS A 476 -27.45 9.05 -14.90
N PRO A 477 -26.32 9.13 -15.65
CA PRO A 477 -26.36 9.28 -17.12
C PRO A 477 -27.05 8.11 -17.85
N ASP A 478 -27.08 6.92 -17.25
CA ASP A 478 -27.67 5.72 -17.85
C ASP A 478 -29.15 5.51 -17.43
N GLY A 479 -29.88 6.57 -17.14
CA GLY A 479 -31.30 6.50 -16.77
C GLY A 479 -31.58 6.04 -15.35
N GLY A 480 -30.57 6.07 -14.48
CA GLY A 480 -30.70 5.84 -13.04
C GLY A 480 -31.37 7.02 -12.32
N GLY A 481 -31.74 6.80 -11.05
CA GLY A 481 -32.35 7.81 -10.20
C GLY A 481 -31.45 9.00 -9.89
N ARG A 482 -31.97 9.94 -9.09
CA ARG A 482 -31.23 11.07 -8.54
C ARG A 482 -30.06 10.60 -7.67
N HIS A 483 -28.90 11.23 -7.84
CA HIS A 483 -27.73 10.94 -7.03
C HIS A 483 -26.74 12.12 -7.02
N ALA A 484 -26.31 12.54 -5.85
CA ALA A 484 -25.42 13.68 -5.60
C ALA A 484 -24.07 13.62 -6.36
N LYS A 485 -23.61 12.45 -6.81
CA LYS A 485 -22.38 12.30 -7.61
C LYS A 485 -22.49 12.78 -9.07
N PHE A 486 -23.68 13.12 -9.56
CA PHE A 486 -23.92 13.47 -10.97
C PHE A 486 -24.34 14.92 -11.22
N THR A 487 -23.99 15.83 -10.32
CA THR A 487 -24.13 17.28 -10.49
C THR A 487 -22.85 18.02 -10.11
N ASN A 488 -22.82 19.33 -10.32
CA ASN A 488 -21.77 20.24 -9.92
C ASN A 488 -22.27 21.13 -8.76
N TYR A 489 -21.37 21.81 -8.06
CA TYR A 489 -21.70 22.52 -6.84
C TYR A 489 -21.03 23.88 -6.77
N ALA A 490 -21.71 24.87 -6.19
CA ALA A 490 -21.10 26.07 -5.63
C ALA A 490 -21.20 26.04 -4.10
N PHE A 491 -20.33 26.77 -3.43
CA PHE A 491 -20.20 26.81 -1.98
C PHE A 491 -20.14 28.25 -1.48
N ASP A 492 -20.64 28.50 -0.27
CA ASP A 492 -20.47 29.79 0.38
C ASP A 492 -18.99 30.05 0.69
N ALA A 493 -18.45 31.19 0.21
CA ALA A 493 -17.03 31.49 0.33
C ALA A 493 -16.59 31.77 1.77
N LYS A 494 -17.44 32.36 2.60
CA LYS A 494 -17.15 32.67 4.00
C LYS A 494 -17.10 31.41 4.86
N GLU A 495 -18.06 30.50 4.65
CA GLU A 495 -18.03 29.20 5.34
C GLU A 495 -16.85 28.36 4.88
N PHE A 496 -16.50 28.41 3.58
CA PHE A 496 -15.28 27.79 3.06
C PHE A 496 -14.03 28.30 3.78
N ALA A 497 -13.86 29.63 3.86
CA ALA A 497 -12.72 30.24 4.55
C ALA A 497 -12.68 29.88 6.04
N ARG A 498 -13.86 29.84 6.71
CA ARG A 498 -13.97 29.41 8.11
C ARG A 498 -13.47 27.99 8.31
N LEU A 499 -13.85 27.04 7.45
CA LEU A 499 -13.40 25.64 7.53
C LEU A 499 -11.91 25.51 7.21
N VAL A 500 -11.39 26.29 6.27
CA VAL A 500 -9.94 26.35 6.01
C VAL A 500 -9.18 26.85 7.23
N ALA A 501 -9.70 27.88 7.94
CA ALA A 501 -9.10 28.38 9.18
C ALA A 501 -9.08 27.33 10.29
N VAL A 502 -10.15 26.53 10.45
CA VAL A 502 -10.16 25.37 11.37
C VAL A 502 -9.06 24.36 11.02
N GLY A 503 -8.86 24.10 9.73
CA GLY A 503 -7.76 23.25 9.25
C GLY A 503 -6.39 23.86 9.55
N ALA A 504 -6.24 25.17 9.36
CA ALA A 504 -4.99 25.90 9.63
C ALA A 504 -4.62 25.84 11.11
N ASP A 505 -5.56 26.05 12.00
CA ASP A 505 -5.35 25.95 13.45
C ASP A 505 -4.86 24.55 13.85
N HIS A 506 -5.43 23.50 13.27
CA HIS A 506 -4.95 22.14 13.49
C HIS A 506 -3.49 21.99 13.08
N VAL A 507 -3.11 22.44 11.87
CA VAL A 507 -1.74 22.31 11.36
C VAL A 507 -0.75 23.05 12.23
N TRP A 508 -1.02 24.33 12.57
CA TRP A 508 -0.10 25.14 13.38
C TRP A 508 0.12 24.57 14.78
N ASN A 509 -0.89 23.94 15.37
CA ASN A 509 -0.82 23.36 16.72
C ASN A 509 -0.32 21.90 16.70
N HIS A 510 -0.11 21.29 15.54
CA HIS A 510 0.33 19.91 15.45
C HIS A 510 1.82 19.77 15.77
N GLU A 511 2.18 18.90 16.72
CA GLU A 511 3.55 18.69 17.19
C GLU A 511 4.54 18.35 16.06
N GLU A 512 4.16 17.45 15.18
CA GLU A 512 5.00 17.05 14.03
C GLU A 512 5.26 18.20 13.05
N TYR A 513 4.31 19.15 12.90
CA TYR A 513 4.52 20.36 12.10
C TYR A 513 5.54 21.27 12.76
N GLN A 514 5.42 21.50 14.07
CA GLN A 514 6.36 22.32 14.83
C GLN A 514 7.76 21.73 14.77
N HIS A 515 7.93 20.44 14.98
CA HIS A 515 9.19 19.72 14.83
C HIS A 515 9.76 19.80 13.40
N PHE A 516 8.89 19.72 12.38
CA PHE A 516 9.32 19.88 10.99
C PHE A 516 9.86 21.29 10.73
N MET A 517 9.18 22.32 11.23
CA MET A 517 9.61 23.71 11.07
C MET A 517 10.94 24.00 11.79
N GLU A 518 11.13 23.48 12.99
CA GLU A 518 12.41 23.58 13.71
C GLU A 518 13.56 22.92 12.95
N ARG A 519 13.36 21.68 12.47
CA ARG A 519 14.37 20.98 11.66
C ARG A 519 14.71 21.74 10.38
N SER A 520 13.72 22.36 9.76
CA SER A 520 13.90 23.14 8.54
C SER A 520 14.76 24.39 8.80
N ARG A 521 14.52 25.13 9.90
CA ARG A 521 15.32 26.29 10.31
C ARG A 521 16.76 25.89 10.60
N ARG A 522 16.97 24.88 11.45
CA ARG A 522 18.32 24.37 11.78
C ARG A 522 19.13 23.97 10.54
N LYS A 523 18.46 23.43 9.51
CA LYS A 523 19.09 23.07 8.24
C LYS A 523 19.51 24.31 7.46
N GLN A 524 18.71 25.36 7.46
CA GLN A 524 19.02 26.62 6.80
C GLN A 524 20.18 27.33 7.50
N ASP A 525 20.17 27.42 8.83
CA ASP A 525 21.23 28.05 9.62
C ASP A 525 22.58 27.39 9.32
N LYS A 526 22.62 26.06 9.24
CA LYS A 526 23.83 25.32 8.85
C LYS A 526 24.29 25.62 7.43
N LEU A 527 23.37 25.83 6.49
CA LEU A 527 23.70 26.17 5.10
C LEU A 527 24.21 27.62 4.98
N LEU A 528 23.70 28.54 5.80
CA LEU A 528 24.17 29.92 5.86
C LEU A 528 25.55 29.97 6.47
N ALA A 529 25.77 29.33 7.62
CA ALA A 529 27.09 29.26 8.25
C ALA A 529 28.17 28.68 7.32
N ALA A 530 27.84 27.57 6.61
CA ALA A 530 28.76 26.98 5.64
C ALA A 530 29.04 27.85 4.40
N LYS A 531 28.20 28.86 4.10
CA LYS A 531 28.44 29.83 3.03
C LYS A 531 29.28 31.03 3.52
N GLU A 532 29.24 31.35 4.80
CA GLU A 532 30.06 32.41 5.41
C GLU A 532 31.49 31.94 5.64
N GLU A 533 31.75 30.63 5.72
CA GLU A 533 33.08 30.04 5.85
C GLU A 533 33.81 29.83 4.50
N LEU A 534 33.15 30.04 3.36
CA LEU A 534 33.70 29.95 2.00
C LEU A 534 34.00 31.33 1.41
#